data_6da7584c87590a6525de85b71d2a8129
#
_entry.id   6da7584c87590a6525de85b71d2a8129
#
_cell.length_a   1.000
_cell.length_b   1.000
_cell.length_c   1.000
_cell.angle_alpha   90.00
_cell.angle_beta   90.00
_cell.angle_gamma   90.00
#
_symmetry.space_group_name_H-M   'P 1'
#
loop_
_entity.id
_entity.type
_entity.pdbx_description
1 polymer ?
#
loop_
_entity_poly.entity_id
_entity_poly.type
_entity_poly.pdbx_seq_one_letter_code
_entity_poly.pdbx_strand_id
1 'polypeptide(L)'
;MRLGCHGGYSALVYNAGMSGRPTEQDTPLARSQAFRTSHLSAANTASRFWEVDVARGVAIVMVAVYHLVYDLDFFGGYPVDSTAGFWAVFSDTSAFAFVFLVGLSLTLSAGRPGEARFRRFLRRGIGIFGYGMGITLVFLVLQIGYVIFGILHLIGLSIVLSYPFLRLRLANLALGTLIIAAGLYVGAMDLSLPGVGGVLLSPLGISPEGLMMPDYRPLLPWFGVVLLGIAAGNLLYAGRKPSRSAPAAARPLAFLGRHTLFIYLVHQPVLMAILAALGIVSF
;
A
#
# COMPACT_ATOMS: atom_id res chain seq x y z
N MET A 1 10.38 -39.08 -75.90
CA MET A 1 11.30 -40.21 -76.17
C MET A 1 11.67 -40.83 -74.82
N ARG A 2 11.20 -42.04 -74.64
CA ARG A 2 11.73 -43.19 -73.81
C ARG A 2 12.23 -42.89 -72.38
N LEU A 3 11.55 -43.40 -71.33
CA LEU A 3 11.60 -44.77 -70.76
C LEU A 3 12.78 -45.02 -69.85
N GLY A 4 12.50 -45.47 -68.64
CA GLY A 4 13.42 -46.25 -67.82
C GLY A 4 12.95 -46.39 -66.37
N CYS A 5 12.21 -47.50 -66.11
CA CYS A 5 11.88 -48.04 -64.77
C CYS A 5 13.10 -48.67 -64.12
N HIS A 6 13.09 -48.76 -62.77
CA HIS A 6 13.45 -49.95 -61.91
C HIS A 6 13.56 -49.37 -60.50
N GLY A 7 12.90 -49.77 -59.47
CA GLY A 7 12.66 -51.14 -58.99
C GLY A 7 13.65 -51.46 -57.87
N GLY A 8 13.20 -51.40 -56.60
CA GLY A 8 14.03 -51.84 -55.50
C GLY A 8 13.26 -51.84 -54.18
N TYR A 9 12.62 -52.95 -53.87
CA TYR A 9 12.07 -53.31 -52.57
C TYR A 9 13.22 -53.56 -51.58
N SER A 10 13.16 -53.04 -50.39
CA SER A 10 13.71 -53.76 -49.21
C SER A 10 13.23 -53.15 -47.89
N ALA A 11 12.51 -53.97 -47.22
CA ALA A 11 12.62 -54.38 -45.82
C ALA A 11 12.09 -53.40 -44.74
N LEU A 12 10.94 -53.80 -44.25
CA LEU A 12 10.44 -53.55 -42.89
C LEU A 12 11.52 -53.81 -41.83
N VAL A 13 11.73 -52.81 -40.95
CA VAL A 13 12.13 -53.10 -39.59
C VAL A 13 11.10 -52.43 -38.67
N TYR A 14 10.30 -53.29 -38.10
CA TYR A 14 9.37 -53.01 -37.01
C TYR A 14 10.19 -52.81 -35.72
N ASN A 15 10.24 -51.64 -35.22
CA ASN A 15 10.73 -51.44 -33.85
C ASN A 15 9.58 -50.92 -32.96
N ALA A 16 8.96 -51.91 -32.32
CA ALA A 16 8.01 -51.72 -31.27
C ALA A 16 8.74 -51.29 -29.99
N GLY A 17 8.32 -50.23 -29.35
CA GLY A 17 8.67 -49.99 -27.98
C GLY A 17 8.88 -48.54 -27.63
N MET A 18 7.84 -47.89 -27.19
CA MET A 18 7.71 -47.14 -25.94
C MET A 18 6.49 -46.23 -26.01
N SER A 19 5.39 -46.72 -25.49
CA SER A 19 4.21 -45.96 -25.21
C SER A 19 4.45 -45.02 -23.99
N GLY A 20 5.15 -43.91 -24.23
CA GLY A 20 5.11 -42.78 -23.30
C GLY A 20 3.78 -42.07 -23.51
N ARG A 21 2.85 -42.19 -22.57
CA ARG A 21 1.67 -41.32 -22.54
C ARG A 21 2.17 -39.87 -22.45
N PRO A 22 1.70 -38.95 -23.31
CA PRO A 22 2.04 -37.53 -23.15
C PRO A 22 1.56 -37.11 -21.76
N THR A 23 2.44 -36.59 -20.94
CA THR A 23 2.05 -35.98 -19.67
C THR A 23 1.11 -34.80 -19.97
N GLU A 24 0.13 -34.59 -19.14
CA GLU A 24 -0.91 -33.54 -19.27
C GLU A 24 -0.30 -32.13 -19.48
N GLN A 25 1.00 -31.97 -19.21
CA GLN A 25 1.79 -30.74 -19.41
C GLN A 25 2.22 -30.50 -20.87
N ASP A 26 2.10 -31.49 -21.77
CA ASP A 26 2.57 -31.39 -23.16
C ASP A 26 1.47 -31.03 -24.18
N THR A 27 0.26 -30.77 -23.70
CA THR A 27 -0.81 -30.34 -24.59
C THR A 27 -0.56 -28.90 -25.10
N PRO A 28 -0.82 -28.60 -26.39
CA PRO A 28 -0.68 -27.26 -26.96
C PRO A 28 -1.44 -26.19 -26.17
N LEU A 29 -2.55 -26.55 -25.53
CA LEU A 29 -3.34 -25.69 -24.66
C LEU A 29 -2.63 -25.35 -23.34
N ALA A 30 -1.96 -26.32 -22.69
CA ALA A 30 -1.20 -26.09 -21.47
C ALA A 30 0.01 -25.17 -21.73
N ARG A 31 0.72 -25.37 -22.86
CA ARG A 31 1.81 -24.47 -23.28
C ARG A 31 1.31 -23.06 -23.61
N SER A 32 0.16 -22.93 -24.25
CA SER A 32 -0.46 -21.62 -24.56
C SER A 32 -0.90 -20.90 -23.28
N GLN A 33 -1.43 -21.62 -22.28
CA GLN A 33 -1.82 -21.07 -21.00
C GLN A 33 -0.59 -20.67 -20.15
N ALA A 34 0.43 -21.51 -20.10
CA ALA A 34 1.69 -21.20 -19.41
C ALA A 34 2.40 -19.99 -20.03
N PHE A 35 2.41 -19.89 -21.37
CA PHE A 35 2.93 -18.75 -22.09
C PHE A 35 2.13 -17.47 -21.82
N ARG A 36 0.79 -17.52 -21.83
CA ARG A 36 -0.08 -16.39 -21.47
C ARG A 36 0.11 -15.96 -20.03
N THR A 37 0.18 -16.89 -19.08
CA THR A 37 0.35 -16.55 -17.66
C THR A 37 1.73 -15.96 -17.38
N SER A 38 2.78 -16.46 -18.02
CA SER A 38 4.14 -15.91 -17.90
C SER A 38 4.24 -14.50 -18.51
N HIS A 39 3.63 -14.26 -19.66
CA HIS A 39 3.59 -12.93 -20.28
C HIS A 39 2.72 -11.94 -19.50
N LEU A 40 1.60 -12.35 -18.92
CA LEU A 40 0.75 -11.51 -18.08
C LEU A 40 1.47 -11.17 -16.76
N SER A 41 2.20 -12.12 -16.17
CA SER A 41 3.02 -11.89 -14.98
C SER A 41 4.20 -10.96 -15.27
N ALA A 42 4.91 -11.18 -16.38
CA ALA A 42 6.02 -10.32 -16.79
C ALA A 42 5.57 -8.90 -17.20
N ALA A 43 4.41 -8.77 -17.86
CA ALA A 43 3.84 -7.47 -18.22
C ALA A 43 3.38 -6.68 -16.97
N ASN A 44 2.90 -7.35 -15.93
CA ASN A 44 2.48 -6.70 -14.69
C ASN A 44 3.67 -6.25 -13.82
N THR A 45 4.81 -6.91 -13.91
CA THR A 45 6.07 -6.49 -13.26
C THR A 45 6.79 -5.38 -14.02
N ALA A 46 6.68 -5.34 -15.35
CA ALA A 46 7.36 -4.35 -16.20
C ALA A 46 6.77 -2.93 -16.13
N SER A 47 5.64 -2.72 -15.44
CA SER A 47 4.94 -1.42 -15.38
C SER A 47 5.07 -0.70 -14.03
N ARG A 48 6.02 -1.09 -13.17
CA ARG A 48 6.20 -0.53 -11.83
C ARG A 48 7.54 0.17 -11.68
N PHE A 49 7.55 1.25 -10.90
CA PHE A 49 8.76 1.93 -10.48
C PHE A 49 9.26 1.27 -9.19
N TRP A 50 10.33 0.49 -9.29
CA TRP A 50 10.87 -0.25 -8.15
C TRP A 50 11.35 0.66 -7.01
N GLU A 51 11.82 1.86 -7.35
CA GLU A 51 12.23 2.87 -6.36
C GLU A 51 11.06 3.32 -5.47
N VAL A 52 9.85 3.40 -6.02
CA VAL A 52 8.64 3.70 -5.26
C VAL A 52 8.24 2.51 -4.37
N ASP A 53 8.41 1.29 -4.87
CA ASP A 53 8.16 0.10 -4.05
C ASP A 53 9.19 0.01 -2.90
N VAL A 54 10.47 0.33 -3.14
CA VAL A 54 11.49 0.41 -2.08
C VAL A 54 11.15 1.48 -1.05
N ALA A 55 10.79 2.69 -1.49
CA ALA A 55 10.39 3.76 -0.57
C ALA A 55 9.20 3.37 0.31
N ARG A 56 8.21 2.65 -0.24
CA ARG A 56 7.11 2.09 0.55
C ARG A 56 7.57 1.00 1.52
N GLY A 57 8.55 0.18 1.09
CA GLY A 57 9.18 -0.83 1.95
C GLY A 57 9.89 -0.20 3.15
N VAL A 58 10.60 0.90 2.94
CA VAL A 58 11.21 1.67 4.03
C VAL A 58 10.13 2.25 4.95
N ALA A 59 9.11 2.90 4.38
CA ALA A 59 8.04 3.50 5.16
C ALA A 59 7.29 2.48 6.04
N ILE A 60 6.99 1.27 5.53
CA ILE A 60 6.30 0.25 6.34
C ILE A 60 7.22 -0.34 7.43
N VAL A 61 8.52 -0.43 7.19
CA VAL A 61 9.49 -0.82 8.23
C VAL A 61 9.52 0.23 9.33
N MET A 62 9.55 1.53 8.99
CA MET A 62 9.49 2.61 9.97
C MET A 62 8.22 2.53 10.81
N VAL A 63 7.06 2.30 10.18
CA VAL A 63 5.78 2.11 10.89
C VAL A 63 5.87 0.94 11.87
N ALA A 64 6.37 -0.22 11.44
CA ALA A 64 6.49 -1.39 12.31
C ALA A 64 7.46 -1.16 13.49
N VAL A 65 8.59 -0.49 13.24
CA VAL A 65 9.56 -0.12 14.30
C VAL A 65 8.91 0.83 15.31
N TYR A 66 8.19 1.85 14.85
CA TYR A 66 7.50 2.77 15.75
C TYR A 66 6.47 2.05 16.61
N HIS A 67 5.64 1.19 16.01
CA HIS A 67 4.64 0.44 16.77
C HIS A 67 5.26 -0.53 17.78
N LEU A 68 6.39 -1.15 17.45
CA LEU A 68 7.13 -1.96 18.42
C LEU A 68 7.56 -1.14 19.64
N VAL A 69 8.09 0.06 19.40
CA VAL A 69 8.52 0.96 20.50
C VAL A 69 7.34 1.46 21.31
N TYR A 70 6.23 1.81 20.63
CA TYR A 70 4.98 2.20 21.28
C TYR A 70 4.41 1.06 22.15
N ASP A 71 4.42 -0.18 21.65
CA ASP A 71 3.94 -1.33 22.41
C ASP A 71 4.81 -1.65 23.63
N LEU A 72 6.13 -1.49 23.50
CA LEU A 72 7.07 -1.65 24.61
C LEU A 72 6.87 -0.58 25.71
N ASP A 73 6.62 0.66 25.31
CA ASP A 73 6.34 1.76 26.22
C ASP A 73 4.97 1.55 26.92
N PHE A 74 3.91 1.44 26.11
CA PHE A 74 2.54 1.51 26.60
C PHE A 74 2.07 0.22 27.28
N PHE A 75 2.45 -0.95 26.75
CA PHE A 75 2.03 -2.26 27.28
C PHE A 75 3.15 -2.99 28.03
N GLY A 76 4.41 -2.74 27.66
CA GLY A 76 5.56 -3.40 28.28
C GLY A 76 6.12 -2.68 29.50
N GLY A 77 5.72 -1.43 29.75
CA GLY A 77 6.20 -0.62 30.87
C GLY A 77 7.70 -0.26 30.79
N TYR A 78 8.29 -0.31 29.60
CA TYR A 78 9.68 0.12 29.41
C TYR A 78 9.79 1.65 29.52
N PRO A 79 10.88 2.20 30.08
CA PRO A 79 11.06 3.63 30.28
C PRO A 79 11.47 4.34 28.97
N VAL A 80 10.64 4.21 27.94
CA VAL A 80 10.82 4.85 26.64
C VAL A 80 9.61 5.75 26.41
N ASP A 81 9.82 7.06 26.27
CA ASP A 81 8.71 7.94 25.88
C ASP A 81 8.50 7.88 24.37
N SER A 82 7.57 7.01 23.94
CA SER A 82 7.24 6.79 22.55
C SER A 82 6.49 7.97 21.92
N THR A 83 5.90 8.85 22.72
CA THR A 83 5.05 9.97 22.30
C THR A 83 5.77 11.31 22.28
N ALA A 84 7.01 11.37 22.74
CA ALA A 84 7.80 12.62 22.79
C ALA A 84 9.17 12.49 22.11
N GLY A 85 9.83 13.61 21.94
CA GLY A 85 11.20 13.70 21.46
C GLY A 85 11.43 13.01 20.11
N PHE A 86 12.46 12.17 20.05
CA PHE A 86 12.85 11.47 18.84
C PHE A 86 11.73 10.58 18.28
N TRP A 87 11.03 9.85 19.13
CA TRP A 87 10.00 8.90 18.69
C TRP A 87 8.75 9.57 18.16
N ALA A 88 8.35 10.72 18.69
CA ALA A 88 7.25 11.53 18.12
C ALA A 88 7.59 11.98 16.69
N VAL A 89 8.81 12.53 16.50
CA VAL A 89 9.28 12.95 15.16
C VAL A 89 9.40 11.76 14.22
N PHE A 90 9.85 10.62 14.69
CA PHE A 90 9.97 9.39 13.91
C PHE A 90 8.58 8.88 13.46
N SER A 91 7.60 8.89 14.36
CA SER A 91 6.19 8.55 14.06
C SER A 91 5.62 9.44 12.95
N ASP A 92 5.74 10.76 13.13
CA ASP A 92 5.22 11.71 12.15
C ASP A 92 5.95 11.63 10.81
N THR A 93 7.27 11.39 10.81
CA THR A 93 8.06 11.18 9.59
C THR A 93 7.62 9.91 8.88
N SER A 94 7.37 8.81 9.61
CA SER A 94 6.90 7.56 9.02
C SER A 94 5.51 7.70 8.40
N ALA A 95 4.59 8.37 9.10
CA ALA A 95 3.26 8.68 8.60
C ALA A 95 3.30 9.61 7.38
N PHE A 96 4.14 10.66 7.42
CA PHE A 96 4.37 11.57 6.30
C PHE A 96 4.86 10.81 5.06
N ALA A 97 5.92 10.01 5.21
CA ALA A 97 6.47 9.21 4.11
C ALA A 97 5.41 8.28 3.51
N PHE A 98 4.64 7.61 4.37
CA PHE A 98 3.59 6.69 3.94
C PHE A 98 2.47 7.40 3.16
N VAL A 99 1.93 8.48 3.70
CA VAL A 99 0.84 9.27 3.11
C VAL A 99 1.29 9.98 1.82
N PHE A 100 2.51 10.53 1.80
CA PHE A 100 3.13 11.10 0.60
C PHE A 100 3.24 10.08 -0.54
N LEU A 101 3.71 8.87 -0.23
CA LEU A 101 3.82 7.77 -1.19
C LEU A 101 2.45 7.28 -1.69
N VAL A 102 1.38 7.41 -0.91
CA VAL A 102 0.02 7.21 -1.40
C VAL A 102 -0.29 8.20 -2.52
N GLY A 103 -0.10 9.50 -2.29
CA GLY A 103 -0.33 10.55 -3.30
C GLY A 103 0.49 10.33 -4.59
N LEU A 104 1.79 10.08 -4.45
CA LEU A 104 2.68 9.76 -5.56
C LEU A 104 2.18 8.54 -6.37
N SER A 105 1.72 7.51 -5.67
CA SER A 105 1.24 6.28 -6.29
C SER A 105 -0.09 6.44 -7.02
N LEU A 106 -0.92 7.39 -6.59
CA LEU A 106 -2.18 7.70 -7.27
C LEU A 106 -1.91 8.28 -8.66
N THR A 107 -0.91 9.15 -8.83
CA THR A 107 -0.50 9.66 -10.15
C THR A 107 0.02 8.57 -11.06
N LEU A 108 0.85 7.67 -10.55
CA LEU A 108 1.37 6.54 -11.33
C LEU A 108 0.25 5.59 -11.79
N SER A 109 -0.78 5.40 -10.97
CA SER A 109 -1.94 4.57 -11.31
C SER A 109 -2.91 5.27 -12.26
N ALA A 110 -2.98 6.60 -12.23
CA ALA A 110 -3.86 7.41 -13.07
C ALA A 110 -3.42 7.44 -14.54
N GLY A 111 -2.15 7.22 -14.84
CA GLY A 111 -1.62 7.14 -16.21
C GLY A 111 -2.09 5.92 -17.01
N ARG A 112 -2.72 4.93 -16.39
CA ARG A 112 -3.22 3.72 -17.08
C ARG A 112 -4.53 4.03 -17.81
N PRO A 113 -4.65 3.70 -19.11
CA PRO A 113 -5.88 3.94 -19.85
C PRO A 113 -7.05 3.08 -19.35
N GLY A 114 -8.29 3.58 -19.49
CA GLY A 114 -9.53 2.85 -19.21
C GLY A 114 -10.68 3.76 -18.78
N GLU A 115 -11.89 3.49 -19.28
CA GLU A 115 -13.11 4.29 -19.07
C GLU A 115 -13.61 4.30 -17.60
N ALA A 116 -13.29 3.29 -16.83
CA ALA A 116 -13.74 3.15 -15.43
C ALA A 116 -12.76 3.73 -14.40
N ARG A 117 -12.00 4.83 -14.74
CA ARG A 117 -10.96 5.39 -13.85
C ARG A 117 -11.52 5.78 -12.47
N PHE A 118 -12.56 6.62 -12.42
CA PHE A 118 -13.14 7.06 -11.15
C PHE A 118 -13.68 5.89 -10.31
N ARG A 119 -14.43 4.98 -10.95
CA ARG A 119 -14.98 3.80 -10.28
C ARG A 119 -13.89 2.91 -9.63
N ARG A 120 -12.71 2.84 -10.25
CA ARG A 120 -11.56 2.12 -9.70
C ARG A 120 -11.01 2.81 -8.45
N PHE A 121 -10.87 4.15 -8.48
CA PHE A 121 -10.47 4.95 -7.32
C PHE A 121 -11.48 4.82 -6.19
N LEU A 122 -12.75 4.98 -6.50
CA LEU A 122 -13.84 4.85 -5.54
C LEU A 122 -13.84 3.47 -4.86
N ARG A 123 -13.81 2.38 -5.66
CA ARG A 123 -13.79 1.01 -5.11
C ARG A 123 -12.56 0.76 -4.24
N ARG A 124 -11.39 1.26 -4.65
CA ARG A 124 -10.17 1.13 -3.87
C ARG A 124 -10.23 1.96 -2.58
N GLY A 125 -10.71 3.20 -2.67
CA GLY A 125 -10.85 4.09 -1.51
C GLY A 125 -11.84 3.54 -0.48
N ILE A 126 -13.02 3.09 -0.92
CA ILE A 126 -14.02 2.45 -0.05
C ILE A 126 -13.46 1.17 0.57
N GLY A 127 -12.74 0.34 -0.18
CA GLY A 127 -12.14 -0.88 0.35
C GLY A 127 -11.14 -0.59 1.49
N ILE A 128 -10.24 0.39 1.29
CA ILE A 128 -9.25 0.76 2.31
C ILE A 128 -9.93 1.44 3.51
N PHE A 129 -10.91 2.30 3.27
CA PHE A 129 -11.72 2.89 4.34
C PHE A 129 -12.45 1.81 5.15
N GLY A 130 -12.99 0.78 4.48
CA GLY A 130 -13.64 -0.36 5.11
C GLY A 130 -12.68 -1.15 6.02
N TYR A 131 -11.40 -1.31 5.65
CA TYR A 131 -10.40 -1.89 6.57
C TYR A 131 -10.19 -1.01 7.80
N GLY A 132 -10.18 0.33 7.65
CA GLY A 132 -10.17 1.27 8.77
C GLY A 132 -11.37 1.07 9.70
N MET A 133 -12.58 0.99 9.14
CA MET A 133 -13.79 0.69 9.91
C MET A 133 -13.73 -0.66 10.62
N GLY A 134 -13.12 -1.67 10.00
CA GLY A 134 -12.85 -2.97 10.64
C GLY A 134 -11.97 -2.82 11.88
N ILE A 135 -10.90 -2.03 11.82
CA ILE A 135 -10.05 -1.74 12.98
C ILE A 135 -10.86 -1.00 14.06
N THR A 136 -11.63 0.02 13.68
CA THR A 136 -12.51 0.74 14.62
C THR A 136 -13.44 -0.24 15.37
N LEU A 137 -14.07 -1.16 14.63
CA LEU A 137 -14.96 -2.16 15.21
C LEU A 137 -14.21 -3.11 16.18
N VAL A 138 -13.00 -3.56 15.83
CA VAL A 138 -12.18 -4.40 16.72
C VAL A 138 -11.87 -3.67 18.01
N PHE A 139 -11.44 -2.41 17.95
CA PHE A 139 -11.14 -1.59 19.13
C PHE A 139 -12.38 -1.40 20.02
N LEU A 140 -13.54 -1.14 19.43
CA LEU A 140 -14.80 -0.98 20.14
C LEU A 140 -15.24 -2.30 20.84
N VAL A 141 -15.14 -3.44 20.15
CA VAL A 141 -15.55 -4.75 20.69
C VAL A 141 -14.60 -5.20 21.80
N LEU A 142 -13.29 -5.00 21.63
CA LEU A 142 -12.29 -5.40 22.63
C LEU A 142 -12.14 -4.37 23.77
N GLN A 143 -12.76 -3.20 23.65
CA GLN A 143 -12.68 -2.09 24.63
C GLN A 143 -11.24 -1.63 24.94
N ILE A 144 -10.33 -1.72 23.94
CA ILE A 144 -8.91 -1.38 24.07
C ILE A 144 -8.58 0.06 23.66
N GLY A 145 -9.60 0.90 23.48
CA GLY A 145 -9.49 2.31 23.07
C GLY A 145 -10.39 2.65 21.89
N TYR A 146 -10.13 3.81 21.28
CA TYR A 146 -10.95 4.32 20.18
C TYR A 146 -10.07 4.67 18.97
N VAL A 147 -10.42 4.16 17.80
CA VAL A 147 -9.84 4.56 16.51
C VAL A 147 -10.99 5.04 15.63
N ILE A 148 -11.40 6.30 15.77
CA ILE A 148 -12.52 6.88 15.03
C ILE A 148 -12.08 7.30 13.63
N PHE A 149 -10.93 7.95 13.52
CA PHE A 149 -10.36 8.39 12.24
C PHE A 149 -8.84 8.20 12.22
N GLY A 150 -8.41 6.97 11.91
CA GLY A 150 -6.99 6.59 11.80
C GLY A 150 -6.48 6.71 10.36
N ILE A 151 -5.22 6.32 10.14
CA ILE A 151 -4.52 6.47 8.86
C ILE A 151 -5.19 5.72 7.70
N LEU A 152 -5.85 4.56 7.92
CA LEU A 152 -6.59 3.87 6.85
C LEU A 152 -7.85 4.61 6.43
N HIS A 153 -8.54 5.28 7.36
CA HIS A 153 -9.67 6.15 7.04
C HIS A 153 -9.19 7.34 6.19
N LEU A 154 -8.09 7.97 6.63
CA LEU A 154 -7.43 9.04 5.89
C LEU A 154 -7.07 8.61 4.46
N ILE A 155 -6.37 7.47 4.29
CA ILE A 155 -5.92 6.99 2.98
C ILE A 155 -7.13 6.65 2.10
N GLY A 156 -8.11 5.92 2.63
CA GLY A 156 -9.31 5.54 1.90
C GLY A 156 -10.07 6.75 1.35
N LEU A 157 -10.32 7.74 2.21
CA LEU A 157 -11.00 8.98 1.85
C LEU A 157 -10.15 9.83 0.90
N SER A 158 -8.84 9.96 1.16
CA SER A 158 -7.91 10.70 0.31
C SER A 158 -7.81 10.16 -1.10
N ILE A 159 -7.90 8.83 -1.30
CA ILE A 159 -7.92 8.23 -2.65
C ILE A 159 -9.10 8.76 -3.45
N VAL A 160 -10.29 8.84 -2.84
CA VAL A 160 -11.50 9.33 -3.51
C VAL A 160 -11.41 10.83 -3.76
N LEU A 161 -11.07 11.60 -2.74
CA LEU A 161 -10.96 13.06 -2.80
C LEU A 161 -9.86 13.53 -3.76
N SER A 162 -8.78 12.76 -3.92
CA SER A 162 -7.67 13.12 -4.81
C SER A 162 -8.01 13.07 -6.30
N TYR A 163 -9.11 12.45 -6.69
CA TYR A 163 -9.42 12.23 -8.10
C TYR A 163 -9.44 13.51 -8.95
N PRO A 164 -10.10 14.62 -8.57
CA PRO A 164 -10.07 15.88 -9.32
C PRO A 164 -8.69 16.53 -9.34
N PHE A 165 -7.86 16.30 -8.32
CA PHE A 165 -6.55 16.93 -8.17
C PHE A 165 -5.44 16.25 -8.98
N LEU A 166 -5.65 15.04 -9.51
CA LEU A 166 -4.63 14.26 -10.22
C LEU A 166 -4.02 15.00 -11.42
N ARG A 167 -4.75 15.96 -12.00
CA ARG A 167 -4.32 16.74 -13.19
C ARG A 167 -3.73 18.10 -12.86
N LEU A 168 -3.82 18.55 -11.62
CA LEU A 168 -3.47 19.93 -11.24
C LEU A 168 -1.96 20.16 -11.03
N ARG A 169 -1.11 19.21 -11.38
CA ARG A 169 0.35 19.33 -11.36
C ARG A 169 0.91 20.26 -10.26
N LEU A 170 1.42 21.45 -10.67
CA LEU A 170 2.02 22.43 -9.74
C LEU A 170 1.00 23.07 -8.79
N ALA A 171 -0.27 23.20 -9.16
CA ALA A 171 -1.29 23.73 -8.26
C ALA A 171 -1.44 22.86 -6.99
N ASN A 172 -1.16 21.55 -7.08
CA ASN A 172 -1.15 20.68 -5.90
C ASN A 172 -0.04 21.03 -4.89
N LEU A 173 1.06 21.68 -5.30
CA LEU A 173 2.06 22.18 -4.36
C LEU A 173 1.46 23.32 -3.52
N ALA A 174 0.85 24.31 -4.17
CA ALA A 174 0.24 25.42 -3.47
C ALA A 174 -0.94 24.98 -2.59
N LEU A 175 -1.85 24.16 -3.14
CA LEU A 175 -3.00 23.64 -2.39
C LEU A 175 -2.57 22.74 -1.23
N GLY A 176 -1.59 21.86 -1.44
CA GLY A 176 -1.06 20.97 -0.42
C GLY A 176 -0.40 21.74 0.72
N THR A 177 0.42 22.74 0.40
CA THR A 177 1.04 23.63 1.40
C THR A 177 -0.02 24.42 2.17
N LEU A 178 -1.05 24.96 1.48
CA LEU A 178 -2.15 25.70 2.14
C LEU A 178 -2.93 24.79 3.10
N ILE A 179 -3.26 23.57 2.68
CA ILE A 179 -3.97 22.59 3.53
C ILE A 179 -3.13 22.20 4.74
N ILE A 180 -1.80 22.02 4.55
CA ILE A 180 -0.89 21.74 5.66
C ILE A 180 -0.89 22.94 6.65
N ALA A 181 -0.72 24.15 6.15
CA ALA A 181 -0.73 25.35 6.99
C ALA A 181 -2.04 25.50 7.75
N ALA A 182 -3.19 25.31 7.07
CA ALA A 182 -4.51 25.35 7.69
C ALA A 182 -4.66 24.25 8.77
N GLY A 183 -4.19 23.03 8.51
CA GLY A 183 -4.26 21.94 9.46
C GLY A 183 -3.36 22.13 10.68
N LEU A 184 -2.17 22.70 10.50
CA LEU A 184 -1.29 23.09 11.61
C LEU A 184 -1.91 24.20 12.45
N TYR A 185 -2.56 25.17 11.79
CA TYR A 185 -3.27 26.25 12.49
C TYR A 185 -4.43 25.71 13.33
N VAL A 186 -5.29 24.83 12.75
CA VAL A 186 -6.38 24.17 13.47
C VAL A 186 -5.86 23.32 14.64
N GLY A 187 -4.77 22.55 14.39
CA GLY A 187 -4.14 21.73 15.43
C GLY A 187 -3.56 22.57 16.59
N ALA A 188 -3.01 23.76 16.30
CA ALA A 188 -2.51 24.67 17.31
C ALA A 188 -3.64 25.31 18.18
N MET A 189 -4.89 25.28 17.71
CA MET A 189 -6.05 25.73 18.49
C MET A 189 -6.52 24.71 19.52
N ASP A 190 -6.05 23.47 19.43
CA ASP A 190 -6.41 22.33 20.31
C ASP A 190 -7.93 22.21 20.52
N LEU A 191 -8.67 22.29 19.40
CA LEU A 191 -10.13 22.28 19.45
C LEU A 191 -10.65 20.87 19.74
N SER A 192 -11.48 20.77 20.77
CA SER A 192 -12.23 19.56 21.10
C SER A 192 -13.71 19.84 21.25
N LEU A 193 -14.55 18.88 20.91
CA LEU A 193 -16.00 18.97 21.02
C LEU A 193 -16.57 17.71 21.66
N PRO A 194 -17.56 17.86 22.58
CA PRO A 194 -18.20 16.72 23.21
C PRO A 194 -19.13 15.96 22.25
N GLY A 195 -19.31 14.67 22.51
CA GLY A 195 -20.32 13.84 21.87
C GLY A 195 -20.14 13.63 20.37
N VAL A 196 -21.26 13.52 19.66
CA VAL A 196 -21.31 13.22 18.22
C VAL A 196 -20.64 14.31 17.37
N GLY A 197 -20.66 15.57 17.83
CA GLY A 197 -20.02 16.68 17.13
C GLY A 197 -18.51 16.48 16.96
N GLY A 198 -17.79 16.09 18.02
CA GLY A 198 -16.37 15.78 17.97
C GLY A 198 -16.07 14.60 17.04
N VAL A 199 -16.90 13.55 17.08
CA VAL A 199 -16.75 12.39 16.18
C VAL A 199 -16.90 12.79 14.70
N LEU A 200 -17.92 13.57 14.35
CA LEU A 200 -18.19 13.99 12.97
C LEU A 200 -17.13 14.96 12.44
N LEU A 201 -16.55 15.80 13.29
CA LEU A 201 -15.54 16.79 12.91
C LEU A 201 -14.11 16.28 13.08
N SER A 202 -13.93 15.07 13.61
CA SER A 202 -12.61 14.45 13.74
C SER A 202 -11.82 14.37 12.41
N PRO A 203 -12.43 14.17 11.23
CA PRO A 203 -11.68 14.25 9.98
C PRO A 203 -11.07 15.63 9.70
N LEU A 204 -11.59 16.69 10.28
CA LEU A 204 -11.10 18.08 10.08
C LEU A 204 -10.07 18.52 11.12
N GLY A 205 -9.69 17.65 12.06
CA GLY A 205 -8.71 17.97 13.09
C GLY A 205 -9.31 18.44 14.41
N ILE A 206 -10.63 18.38 14.58
CA ILE A 206 -11.32 18.68 15.84
C ILE A 206 -11.55 17.36 16.56
N SER A 207 -10.86 17.15 17.68
CA SER A 207 -10.90 15.88 18.40
C SER A 207 -12.16 15.74 19.26
N PRO A 208 -12.68 14.50 19.43
CA PRO A 208 -13.70 14.25 20.44
C PRO A 208 -13.13 14.47 21.85
N GLU A 209 -13.86 15.22 22.68
CA GLU A 209 -13.45 15.49 24.06
C GLU A 209 -13.35 14.19 24.89
N GLY A 210 -12.26 14.04 25.65
CA GLY A 210 -12.05 12.90 26.55
C GLY A 210 -11.72 11.56 25.84
N LEU A 211 -11.54 11.53 24.53
CA LEU A 211 -11.14 10.30 23.80
C LEU A 211 -9.68 10.36 23.38
N MET A 212 -8.90 9.42 23.89
CA MET A 212 -7.53 9.18 23.40
C MET A 212 -7.58 8.27 22.17
N MET A 213 -7.01 8.74 21.05
CA MET A 213 -6.98 8.01 19.77
C MET A 213 -5.53 7.80 19.32
N PRO A 214 -4.94 6.61 19.53
CA PRO A 214 -3.53 6.35 19.24
C PRO A 214 -3.12 6.56 17.78
N ASP A 215 -4.01 6.26 16.82
CA ASP A 215 -3.74 6.39 15.37
C ASP A 215 -4.51 7.57 14.74
N TYR A 216 -4.73 8.64 15.49
CA TYR A 216 -5.48 9.79 14.98
C TYR A 216 -4.71 10.53 13.89
N ARG A 217 -5.25 10.52 12.66
CA ARG A 217 -4.66 11.18 11.48
C ARG A 217 -5.76 11.85 10.66
N PRO A 218 -6.15 13.11 11.02
CA PRO A 218 -7.22 13.83 10.32
C PRO A 218 -6.83 14.23 8.90
N LEU A 219 -7.81 14.59 8.05
CA LEU A 219 -7.56 15.13 6.71
C LEU A 219 -6.70 16.39 6.75
N LEU A 220 -6.90 17.25 7.72
CA LEU A 220 -6.05 18.41 7.97
C LEU A 220 -5.04 18.06 9.07
N PRO A 221 -3.73 18.10 8.81
CA PRO A 221 -3.02 18.56 7.60
C PRO A 221 -2.75 17.47 6.53
N TRP A 222 -3.07 16.22 6.78
CA TRP A 222 -2.53 15.04 6.07
C TRP A 222 -2.97 14.92 4.61
N PHE A 223 -4.15 15.42 4.23
CA PHE A 223 -4.55 15.48 2.82
C PHE A 223 -3.65 16.41 2.00
N GLY A 224 -3.11 17.45 2.62
CA GLY A 224 -2.09 18.29 2.01
C GLY A 224 -0.84 17.51 1.62
N VAL A 225 -0.39 16.59 2.48
CA VAL A 225 0.74 15.69 2.20
C VAL A 225 0.43 14.77 1.01
N VAL A 226 -0.81 14.27 0.88
CA VAL A 226 -1.24 13.51 -0.30
C VAL A 226 -1.12 14.35 -1.57
N LEU A 227 -1.55 15.62 -1.55
CA LEU A 227 -1.44 16.53 -2.71
C LEU A 227 0.02 16.82 -3.07
N LEU A 228 0.91 17.00 -2.09
CA LEU A 228 2.35 17.10 -2.35
C LEU A 228 2.90 15.83 -3.01
N GLY A 229 2.46 14.66 -2.57
CA GLY A 229 2.81 13.40 -3.21
C GLY A 229 2.32 13.29 -4.66
N ILE A 230 1.09 13.78 -4.94
CA ILE A 230 0.54 13.86 -6.30
C ILE A 230 1.38 14.83 -7.16
N ALA A 231 1.76 15.99 -6.64
CA ALA A 231 2.61 16.93 -7.33
C ALA A 231 3.99 16.32 -7.67
N ALA A 232 4.62 15.68 -6.69
CA ALA A 232 5.89 14.98 -6.89
C ALA A 232 5.78 13.86 -7.93
N GLY A 233 4.69 13.07 -7.90
CA GLY A 233 4.42 12.05 -8.91
C GLY A 233 4.30 12.63 -10.32
N ASN A 234 3.60 13.75 -10.48
CA ASN A 234 3.47 14.46 -11.75
C ASN A 234 4.80 15.08 -12.24
N LEU A 235 5.64 15.59 -11.32
CA LEU A 235 6.90 16.22 -11.67
C LEU A 235 8.00 15.20 -11.97
N LEU A 236 8.14 14.18 -11.14
CA LEU A 236 9.28 13.27 -11.20
C LEU A 236 9.07 12.11 -12.18
N TYR A 237 7.81 11.71 -12.41
CA TYR A 237 7.49 10.51 -13.18
C TYR A 237 6.71 10.78 -14.48
N ALA A 238 6.38 12.04 -14.82
CA ALA A 238 5.75 12.36 -16.09
C ALA A 238 6.66 11.96 -17.26
N GLY A 239 6.16 11.10 -18.14
CA GLY A 239 6.90 10.62 -19.30
C GLY A 239 8.01 9.58 -19.01
N ARG A 240 8.31 9.27 -17.75
CA ARG A 240 9.27 8.21 -17.41
C ARG A 240 8.70 6.83 -17.69
N LYS A 241 9.53 5.96 -18.25
CA LYS A 241 9.21 4.53 -18.37
C LYS A 241 9.73 3.78 -17.13
N PRO A 242 8.94 2.84 -16.58
CA PRO A 242 9.40 2.03 -15.47
C PRO A 242 10.68 1.26 -15.81
N SER A 243 11.62 1.17 -14.90
CA SER A 243 12.80 0.32 -15.02
C SER A 243 12.42 -1.16 -14.86
N ARG A 244 13.13 -2.03 -15.58
CA ARG A 244 12.74 -3.45 -15.70
C ARG A 244 12.86 -4.26 -14.41
N SER A 245 13.78 -3.93 -13.50
CA SER A 245 13.94 -4.69 -12.24
C SER A 245 14.65 -3.86 -11.17
N ALA A 246 14.32 -4.14 -9.90
CA ALA A 246 15.07 -3.65 -8.76
C ALA A 246 16.47 -4.30 -8.71
N PRO A 247 17.53 -3.54 -8.33
CA PRO A 247 18.83 -4.11 -7.97
C PRO A 247 18.68 -5.20 -6.91
N ALA A 248 19.58 -6.20 -6.92
CA ALA A 248 19.47 -7.34 -6.01
C ALA A 248 19.35 -6.92 -4.52
N ALA A 249 20.15 -5.94 -4.09
CA ALA A 249 20.11 -5.40 -2.73
C ALA A 249 18.78 -4.72 -2.36
N ALA A 250 18.07 -4.16 -3.34
CA ALA A 250 16.81 -3.45 -3.12
C ALA A 250 15.56 -4.37 -3.17
N ARG A 251 15.71 -5.62 -3.63
CA ARG A 251 14.60 -6.57 -3.80
C ARG A 251 13.80 -6.85 -2.51
N PRO A 252 14.42 -7.06 -1.34
CA PRO A 252 13.67 -7.29 -0.10
C PRO A 252 12.76 -6.11 0.25
N LEU A 253 13.29 -4.88 0.22
CA LEU A 253 12.49 -3.69 0.48
C LEU A 253 11.40 -3.48 -0.57
N ALA A 254 11.70 -3.70 -1.85
CA ALA A 254 10.69 -3.63 -2.91
C ALA A 254 9.59 -4.71 -2.73
N PHE A 255 9.92 -5.87 -2.18
CA PHE A 255 8.93 -6.89 -1.82
C PHE A 255 8.00 -6.41 -0.70
N LEU A 256 8.55 -5.87 0.40
CA LEU A 256 7.77 -5.28 1.48
C LEU A 256 6.86 -4.16 0.96
N GLY A 257 7.40 -3.28 0.12
CA GLY A 257 6.64 -2.18 -0.48
C GLY A 257 5.49 -2.61 -1.38
N ARG A 258 5.59 -3.77 -2.03
CA ARG A 258 4.48 -4.35 -2.82
C ARG A 258 3.36 -4.91 -1.95
N HIS A 259 3.68 -5.37 -0.75
CA HIS A 259 2.75 -5.99 0.19
C HIS A 259 2.38 -5.07 1.35
N THR A 260 2.64 -3.77 1.22
CA THR A 260 2.50 -2.75 2.29
C THR A 260 1.13 -2.80 3.00
N LEU A 261 0.03 -2.91 2.25
CA LEU A 261 -1.31 -2.94 2.86
C LEU A 261 -1.51 -4.20 3.72
N PHE A 262 -1.09 -5.36 3.25
CA PHE A 262 -1.18 -6.59 4.00
C PHE A 262 -0.32 -6.52 5.28
N ILE A 263 0.95 -6.08 5.13
CA ILE A 263 1.86 -5.90 6.26
C ILE A 263 1.28 -4.91 7.26
N TYR A 264 0.71 -3.80 6.77
CA TYR A 264 0.06 -2.81 7.64
C TYR A 264 -1.10 -3.38 8.45
N LEU A 265 -1.90 -4.28 7.87
CA LEU A 265 -3.03 -4.89 8.59
C LEU A 265 -2.60 -5.93 9.63
N VAL A 266 -1.48 -6.62 9.39
CA VAL A 266 -1.07 -7.75 10.24
C VAL A 266 0.06 -7.40 11.21
N HIS A 267 0.80 -6.27 11.02
CA HIS A 267 1.98 -6.00 11.84
C HIS A 267 1.65 -5.86 13.33
N GLN A 268 0.59 -5.12 13.67
CA GLN A 268 0.22 -4.88 15.06
C GLN A 268 -0.24 -6.16 15.79
N PRO A 269 -1.16 -6.99 15.27
CA PRO A 269 -1.46 -8.28 15.86
C PRO A 269 -0.25 -9.19 16.00
N VAL A 270 0.66 -9.19 15.02
CA VAL A 270 1.89 -10.00 15.06
C VAL A 270 2.85 -9.50 16.13
N LEU A 271 3.08 -8.19 16.22
CA LEU A 271 3.92 -7.59 17.26
C LEU A 271 3.39 -7.92 18.65
N MET A 272 2.10 -7.71 18.89
CA MET A 272 1.47 -8.02 20.18
C MET A 272 1.56 -9.51 20.52
N ALA A 273 1.35 -10.41 19.55
CA ALA A 273 1.50 -11.84 19.76
C ALA A 273 2.95 -12.24 20.13
N ILE A 274 3.95 -11.63 19.48
CA ILE A 274 5.38 -11.86 19.78
C ILE A 274 5.70 -11.35 21.17
N LEU A 275 5.30 -10.14 21.53
CA LEU A 275 5.57 -9.54 22.85
C LEU A 275 4.90 -10.35 23.98
N ALA A 276 3.68 -10.85 23.77
CA ALA A 276 3.00 -11.73 24.70
C ALA A 276 3.71 -13.07 24.85
N ALA A 277 4.15 -13.68 23.74
CA ALA A 277 4.91 -14.95 23.78
C ALA A 277 6.26 -14.82 24.51
N LEU A 278 6.87 -13.62 24.48
CA LEU A 278 8.10 -13.29 25.20
C LEU A 278 7.85 -12.92 26.69
N GLY A 279 6.57 -12.86 27.12
CA GLY A 279 6.22 -12.47 28.49
C GLY A 279 6.45 -10.96 28.79
N ILE A 280 6.59 -10.14 27.74
CA ILE A 280 6.81 -8.70 27.88
C ILE A 280 5.48 -7.98 28.12
N VAL A 281 4.39 -8.48 27.54
CA VAL A 281 3.03 -7.94 27.63
C VAL A 281 2.10 -9.03 28.15
N SER A 282 1.25 -8.69 29.13
CA SER A 282 0.16 -9.53 29.64
C SER A 282 -1.18 -8.85 29.39
N PHE A 283 -2.15 -9.62 28.90
CA PHE A 283 -3.52 -9.18 28.63
C PHE A 283 -4.45 -9.54 29.78
#